data_0f842b3e01f1517dbf2f0be381888531
#
_entry.id   0f842b3e01f1517dbf2f0be381888531
#
_cell.length_a   1.000
_cell.length_b   1.000
_cell.length_c   1.000
_cell.angle_alpha   90.00
_cell.angle_beta   90.00
_cell.angle_gamma   90.00
#
_symmetry.space_group_name_H-M   'P 1'
#
loop_
_entity.id
_entity.type
_entity.pdbx_description
1 polymer ?
#
loop_
_entity_poly.entity_id
_entity_poly.type
_entity_poly.pdbx_seq_one_letter_code
_entity_poly.pdbx_strand_id
1 'polypeptide(L)'
;MNRKRGAATREQLIGIATRLFAEHGYEDTPIEAVLQEAGMSRGALYHHFAGKEALFEAVLEAVEADTSRKTVEATRGAPDPVAALHAGALAWIRLAGDPVVRRILLIDAPSVIGWERWREMEERYVFGLLRAALHATGAVPSELLDVFAHSLLAALNEIALLIARSDDPAQATRTAETAVAELLRRLLA
;
A
#
# COMPACT_ATOMS: atom_id res chain seq x y z
N MET A 1 -0.26 22.13 24.67
CA MET A 1 0.72 22.58 23.66
C MET A 1 1.77 21.50 23.32
N ASN A 2 2.22 20.70 24.29
CA ASN A 2 3.26 19.66 24.09
C ASN A 2 2.83 18.50 23.15
N ARG A 3 1.58 17.99 23.24
CA ARG A 3 1.07 16.90 22.37
C ARG A 3 1.04 17.25 20.87
N LYS A 4 0.68 18.49 20.52
CA LYS A 4 0.68 18.93 19.09
C LYS A 4 2.08 19.02 18.50
N ARG A 5 3.07 19.46 19.30
CA ARG A 5 4.49 19.47 18.87
C ARG A 5 5.03 18.05 18.67
N GLY A 6 4.73 17.12 19.60
CA GLY A 6 5.15 15.73 19.48
C GLY A 6 4.55 15.04 18.22
N ALA A 7 3.26 15.27 17.92
CA ALA A 7 2.65 14.75 16.71
C ALA A 7 3.30 15.31 15.44
N ALA A 8 3.53 16.63 15.35
CA ALA A 8 4.19 17.25 14.20
C ALA A 8 5.62 16.73 13.99
N THR A 9 6.38 16.52 15.07
CA THR A 9 7.72 15.92 15.02
C THR A 9 7.67 14.48 14.48
N ARG A 10 6.72 13.68 14.94
CA ARG A 10 6.53 12.31 14.47
C ARG A 10 6.18 12.27 12.98
N GLU A 11 5.28 13.10 12.53
CA GLU A 11 4.91 13.23 11.11
C GLU A 11 6.08 13.68 10.24
N GLN A 12 6.89 14.64 10.71
CA GLN A 12 8.11 15.08 10.02
C GLN A 12 9.10 13.93 9.84
N LEU A 13 9.36 13.15 10.89
CA LEU A 13 10.25 11.98 10.83
C LEU A 13 9.74 10.93 9.85
N ILE A 14 8.43 10.64 9.86
CA ILE A 14 7.81 9.71 8.91
C ILE A 14 7.97 10.22 7.47
N GLY A 15 7.71 11.50 7.19
CA GLY A 15 7.83 12.06 5.85
C GLY A 15 9.26 12.00 5.29
N ILE A 16 10.26 12.34 6.11
CA ILE A 16 11.67 12.24 5.73
C ILE A 16 12.06 10.78 5.50
N ALA A 17 11.70 9.89 6.42
CA ALA A 17 12.00 8.47 6.31
C ALA A 17 11.33 7.84 5.08
N THR A 18 10.08 8.21 4.77
CA THR A 18 9.37 7.75 3.56
C THR A 18 10.17 8.06 2.31
N ARG A 19 10.67 9.30 2.17
CA ARG A 19 11.46 9.70 1.01
C ARG A 19 12.79 8.93 0.95
N LEU A 20 13.53 8.87 2.05
CA LEU A 20 14.83 8.19 2.09
C LEU A 20 14.70 6.68 1.85
N PHE A 21 13.71 6.01 2.43
CA PHE A 21 13.45 4.60 2.18
C PHE A 21 13.00 4.35 0.72
N ALA A 22 12.20 5.25 0.14
CA ALA A 22 11.82 5.12 -1.27
C ALA A 22 13.01 5.29 -2.21
N GLU A 23 13.94 6.19 -1.93
CA GLU A 23 15.12 6.47 -2.74
C GLU A 23 16.21 5.39 -2.61
N HIS A 24 16.51 4.97 -1.38
CA HIS A 24 17.67 4.12 -1.09
C HIS A 24 17.30 2.70 -0.62
N GLY A 25 16.06 2.48 -0.19
CA GLY A 25 15.60 1.27 0.45
C GLY A 25 15.86 1.24 1.95
N TYR A 26 15.24 0.26 2.62
CA TYR A 26 15.36 0.11 4.06
C TYR A 26 16.81 -0.15 4.48
N GLU A 27 17.49 -1.13 3.91
CA GLU A 27 18.84 -1.52 4.35
C GLU A 27 19.85 -0.38 4.22
N ASP A 28 19.87 0.31 3.08
CA ASP A 28 20.85 1.36 2.75
C ASP A 28 20.49 2.74 3.32
N THR A 29 19.43 2.85 4.12
CA THR A 29 19.07 4.08 4.82
C THR A 29 19.45 3.97 6.30
N PRO A 30 20.60 4.47 6.74
CA PRO A 30 20.91 4.51 8.17
C PRO A 30 20.00 5.51 8.90
N ILE A 31 19.68 5.22 10.17
CA ILE A 31 18.82 6.09 10.97
C ILE A 31 19.45 7.49 11.15
N GLU A 32 20.76 7.57 11.09
CA GLU A 32 21.54 8.82 11.14
C GLU A 32 21.23 9.76 9.98
N ALA A 33 20.96 9.22 8.78
CA ALA A 33 20.58 10.04 7.63
C ALA A 33 19.22 10.72 7.89
N VAL A 34 18.26 9.99 8.46
CA VAL A 34 16.95 10.55 8.84
C VAL A 34 17.12 11.65 9.90
N LEU A 35 17.96 11.40 10.91
CA LEU A 35 18.24 12.38 11.98
C LEU A 35 18.91 13.64 11.46
N GLN A 36 19.90 13.49 10.58
CA GLN A 36 20.63 14.60 9.98
C GLN A 36 19.68 15.49 9.18
N GLU A 37 18.83 14.90 8.35
CA GLU A 37 17.88 15.66 7.56
C GLU A 37 16.78 16.32 8.40
N ALA A 38 16.32 15.62 9.45
CA ALA A 38 15.34 16.17 10.38
C ALA A 38 15.91 17.29 11.27
N GLY A 39 17.23 17.43 11.34
CA GLY A 39 17.90 18.33 12.29
C GLY A 39 17.67 17.93 13.76
N MET A 40 17.52 16.63 14.03
CA MET A 40 17.12 16.09 15.34
C MET A 40 18.22 15.24 15.96
N SER A 41 18.21 15.19 17.30
CA SER A 41 19.09 14.29 18.05
C SER A 41 18.55 12.86 18.08
N ARG A 42 19.44 11.88 18.30
CA ARG A 42 19.03 10.49 18.55
C ARG A 42 17.97 10.37 19.65
N GLY A 43 18.14 11.09 20.76
CA GLY A 43 17.19 11.06 21.87
C GLY A 43 15.78 11.51 21.47
N ALA A 44 15.68 12.51 20.58
CA ALA A 44 14.40 12.97 20.06
C ALA A 44 13.68 11.89 19.20
N LEU A 45 14.42 11.15 18.38
CA LEU A 45 13.87 10.04 17.61
C LEU A 45 13.42 8.89 18.52
N TYR A 46 14.27 8.47 19.46
CA TYR A 46 13.95 7.35 20.36
C TYR A 46 12.78 7.65 21.31
N HIS A 47 12.43 8.92 21.49
CA HIS A 47 11.18 9.30 22.16
C HIS A 47 9.93 8.93 21.34
N HIS A 48 10.03 8.87 20.02
CA HIS A 48 8.91 8.58 19.11
C HIS A 48 8.92 7.15 18.58
N PHE A 49 10.10 6.57 18.35
CA PHE A 49 10.27 5.27 17.73
C PHE A 49 11.34 4.47 18.44
N ALA A 50 11.09 3.19 18.73
CA ALA A 50 12.04 2.32 19.42
C ALA A 50 13.30 1.99 18.58
N GLY A 51 13.30 2.33 17.29
CA GLY A 51 14.42 2.10 16.37
C GLY A 51 14.01 2.30 14.91
N LYS A 52 14.91 1.91 14.00
CA LYS A 52 14.72 2.01 12.55
C LYS A 52 13.51 1.20 12.07
N GLU A 53 13.33 -0.03 12.62
CA GLU A 53 12.21 -0.89 12.28
C GLU A 53 10.87 -0.27 12.70
N ALA A 54 10.76 0.26 13.93
CA ALA A 54 9.55 0.94 14.39
C ALA A 54 9.22 2.21 13.59
N LEU A 55 10.26 2.92 13.10
CA LEU A 55 10.08 4.04 12.19
C LEU A 55 9.59 3.54 10.82
N PHE A 56 10.16 2.45 10.31
CA PHE A 56 9.74 1.85 9.05
C PHE A 56 8.29 1.34 9.12
N GLU A 57 7.88 0.69 10.19
CA GLU A 57 6.48 0.29 10.40
C GLU A 57 5.53 1.49 10.35
N ALA A 58 5.90 2.61 10.96
CA ALA A 58 5.08 3.83 10.90
C ALA A 58 5.04 4.46 9.49
N VAL A 59 6.13 4.38 8.74
CA VAL A 59 6.18 4.75 7.32
C VAL A 59 5.29 3.85 6.49
N LEU A 60 5.37 2.54 6.69
CA LEU A 60 4.56 1.54 6.01
C LEU A 60 3.07 1.77 6.25
N GLU A 61 2.65 1.98 7.50
CA GLU A 61 1.27 2.34 7.84
C GLU A 61 0.79 3.62 7.14
N ALA A 62 1.65 4.63 7.04
CA ALA A 62 1.31 5.89 6.36
C ALA A 62 1.16 5.70 4.85
N VAL A 63 2.05 4.92 4.21
CA VAL A 63 1.99 4.60 2.78
C VAL A 63 0.75 3.75 2.48
N GLU A 64 0.44 2.75 3.30
CA GLU A 64 -0.74 1.90 3.16
C GLU A 64 -2.04 2.72 3.26
N ALA A 65 -2.14 3.58 4.27
CA ALA A 65 -3.31 4.44 4.46
C ALA A 65 -3.51 5.42 3.28
N ASP A 66 -2.42 6.00 2.74
CA ASP A 66 -2.49 6.89 1.58
C ASP A 66 -2.88 6.14 0.31
N THR A 67 -2.32 4.95 0.09
CA THR A 67 -2.60 4.07 -1.04
C THR A 67 -4.07 3.61 -1.01
N SER A 68 -4.56 3.15 0.13
CA SER A 68 -5.96 2.78 0.33
C SER A 68 -6.91 3.97 0.08
N ARG A 69 -6.58 5.15 0.60
CA ARG A 69 -7.35 6.37 0.36
C ARG A 69 -7.42 6.73 -1.14
N LYS A 70 -6.29 6.70 -1.85
CA LYS A 70 -6.22 6.98 -3.29
C LYS A 70 -7.03 5.96 -4.11
N THR A 71 -6.96 4.69 -3.72
CA THR A 71 -7.74 3.61 -4.35
C THR A 71 -9.24 3.84 -4.18
N VAL A 72 -9.69 4.18 -2.97
CA VAL A 72 -11.11 4.52 -2.71
C VAL A 72 -11.51 5.78 -3.46
N GLU A 73 -10.66 6.80 -3.52
CA GLU A 73 -10.95 8.05 -4.23
C GLU A 73 -11.18 7.82 -5.73
N ALA A 74 -10.44 6.89 -6.33
CA ALA A 74 -10.59 6.52 -7.74
C ALA A 74 -11.95 5.88 -8.05
N THR A 75 -12.68 5.37 -7.07
CA THR A 75 -14.02 4.79 -7.26
C THR A 75 -15.13 5.85 -7.28
N ARG A 76 -14.82 7.10 -6.89
CA ARG A 76 -15.81 8.18 -6.82
C ARG A 76 -16.31 8.55 -8.22
N GLY A 77 -17.62 8.68 -8.34
CA GLY A 77 -18.26 9.03 -9.60
C GLY A 77 -18.41 7.87 -10.59
N ALA A 78 -18.04 6.65 -10.20
CA ALA A 78 -18.33 5.46 -11.00
C ALA A 78 -19.87 5.29 -11.16
N PRO A 79 -20.35 4.93 -12.37
CA PRO A 79 -21.78 4.89 -12.66
C PRO A 79 -22.52 3.74 -11.95
N ASP A 80 -21.81 2.70 -11.58
CA ASP A 80 -22.35 1.49 -10.94
C ASP A 80 -21.27 0.76 -10.12
N PRO A 81 -21.64 -0.23 -9.27
CA PRO A 81 -20.70 -0.96 -8.44
C PRO A 81 -19.62 -1.73 -9.21
N VAL A 82 -19.93 -2.24 -10.40
CA VAL A 82 -18.97 -2.97 -11.25
C VAL A 82 -17.89 -2.01 -11.74
N ALA A 83 -18.30 -0.85 -12.25
CA ALA A 83 -17.37 0.21 -12.65
C ALA A 83 -16.52 0.72 -11.47
N ALA A 84 -17.11 0.83 -10.27
CA ALA A 84 -16.37 1.21 -9.05
C ALA A 84 -15.29 0.18 -8.70
N LEU A 85 -15.63 -1.12 -8.71
CA LEU A 85 -14.66 -2.20 -8.46
C LEU A 85 -13.53 -2.20 -9.49
N HIS A 86 -13.85 -2.04 -10.78
CA HIS A 86 -12.85 -1.88 -11.83
C HIS A 86 -11.92 -0.68 -11.59
N ALA A 87 -12.50 0.49 -11.29
CA ALA A 87 -11.73 1.71 -11.05
C ALA A 87 -10.77 1.56 -9.86
N GLY A 88 -11.23 0.96 -8.76
CA GLY A 88 -10.40 0.69 -7.58
C GLY A 88 -9.27 -0.29 -7.87
N ALA A 89 -9.55 -1.41 -8.54
CA ALA A 89 -8.54 -2.39 -8.91
C ALA A 89 -7.47 -1.80 -9.84
N LEU A 90 -7.87 -1.04 -10.87
CA LEU A 90 -6.93 -0.37 -11.77
C LEU A 90 -6.13 0.72 -11.08
N ALA A 91 -6.72 1.45 -10.13
CA ALA A 91 -5.99 2.43 -9.32
C ALA A 91 -4.89 1.78 -8.49
N TRP A 92 -5.18 0.64 -7.85
CA TRP A 92 -4.17 -0.15 -7.13
C TRP A 92 -3.02 -0.57 -8.05
N ILE A 93 -3.32 -1.11 -9.24
CA ILE A 93 -2.29 -1.53 -10.21
C ILE A 93 -1.40 -0.37 -10.64
N ARG A 94 -1.97 0.83 -10.84
CA ARG A 94 -1.17 2.04 -11.14
C ARG A 94 -0.29 2.47 -9.97
N LEU A 95 -0.84 2.43 -8.75
CA LEU A 95 -0.10 2.75 -7.54
C LEU A 95 1.04 1.76 -7.28
N ALA A 96 0.91 0.49 -7.65
CA ALA A 96 1.99 -0.50 -7.59
C ALA A 96 3.23 -0.12 -8.43
N GLY A 97 3.05 0.69 -9.48
CA GLY A 97 4.14 1.28 -10.28
C GLY A 97 4.76 2.55 -9.66
N ASP A 98 4.14 3.16 -8.65
CA ASP A 98 4.69 4.33 -7.94
C ASP A 98 5.97 3.93 -7.17
N PRO A 99 7.07 4.70 -7.28
CA PRO A 99 8.33 4.35 -6.62
C PRO A 99 8.24 4.16 -5.11
N VAL A 100 7.41 4.95 -4.41
CA VAL A 100 7.22 4.86 -2.95
C VAL A 100 6.49 3.58 -2.59
N VAL A 101 5.35 3.31 -3.24
CA VAL A 101 4.53 2.10 -3.02
C VAL A 101 5.35 0.85 -3.38
N ARG A 102 5.98 0.88 -4.55
CA ARG A 102 6.82 -0.22 -5.03
C ARG A 102 7.92 -0.57 -4.04
N ARG A 103 8.71 0.41 -3.61
CA ARG A 103 9.88 0.16 -2.76
C ARG A 103 9.46 -0.20 -1.34
N ILE A 104 8.62 0.61 -0.72
CA ILE A 104 8.30 0.47 0.70
C ILE A 104 7.32 -0.69 0.91
N LEU A 105 6.20 -0.71 0.17
CA LEU A 105 5.10 -1.63 0.42
C LEU A 105 5.34 -3.02 -0.17
N LEU A 106 5.88 -3.09 -1.41
CA LEU A 106 5.95 -4.34 -2.16
C LEU A 106 7.33 -5.02 -2.09
N ILE A 107 8.43 -4.26 -1.92
CA ILE A 107 9.79 -4.83 -1.90
C ILE A 107 10.30 -4.94 -0.46
N ASP A 108 10.37 -3.83 0.28
CA ASP A 108 11.04 -3.81 1.59
C ASP A 108 10.15 -4.40 2.70
N ALA A 109 8.84 -4.10 2.72
CA ALA A 109 7.97 -4.51 3.81
C ALA A 109 7.95 -6.03 4.07
N PRO A 110 7.78 -6.92 3.06
CA PRO A 110 7.79 -8.36 3.31
C PRO A 110 9.09 -8.89 3.92
N SER A 111 10.23 -8.23 3.62
CA SER A 111 11.54 -8.63 4.14
C SER A 111 11.84 -8.04 5.52
N VAL A 112 11.34 -6.85 5.84
CA VAL A 112 11.61 -6.15 7.11
C VAL A 112 10.68 -6.60 8.22
N ILE A 113 9.36 -6.61 7.98
CA ILE A 113 8.37 -6.98 9.01
C ILE A 113 7.91 -8.44 8.93
N GLY A 114 8.34 -9.17 7.91
CA GLY A 114 7.94 -10.54 7.64
C GLY A 114 6.61 -10.65 6.90
N TRP A 115 6.48 -11.77 6.17
CA TRP A 115 5.33 -12.02 5.29
C TRP A 115 3.97 -12.04 6.01
N GLU A 116 3.92 -12.61 7.21
CA GLU A 116 2.66 -12.72 7.99
C GLU A 116 2.14 -11.33 8.40
N ARG A 117 3.00 -10.48 8.99
CA ARG A 117 2.61 -9.12 9.40
C ARG A 117 2.27 -8.23 8.22
N TRP A 118 2.98 -8.38 7.11
CA TRP A 118 2.67 -7.68 5.87
C TRP A 118 1.26 -8.05 5.38
N ARG A 119 0.91 -9.33 5.35
CA ARG A 119 -0.45 -9.79 4.97
C ARG A 119 -1.53 -9.33 5.94
N GLU A 120 -1.29 -9.38 7.25
CA GLU A 120 -2.23 -8.87 8.25
C GLU A 120 -2.51 -7.37 8.06
N MET A 121 -1.51 -6.60 7.66
CA MET A 121 -1.68 -5.18 7.37
C MET A 121 -2.55 -4.97 6.12
N GLU A 122 -2.29 -5.68 5.04
CA GLU A 122 -3.12 -5.64 3.83
C GLU A 122 -4.58 -6.01 4.12
N GLU A 123 -4.81 -7.06 4.89
CA GLU A 123 -6.17 -7.46 5.29
C GLU A 123 -6.86 -6.34 6.08
N ARG A 124 -6.17 -5.68 6.97
CA ARG A 124 -6.71 -4.60 7.79
C ARG A 124 -7.16 -3.40 6.94
N TYR A 125 -6.38 -3.02 5.93
CA TYR A 125 -6.62 -1.79 5.16
C TYR A 125 -7.46 -2.02 3.90
N VAL A 126 -7.38 -3.19 3.29
CA VAL A 126 -7.90 -3.41 1.92
C VAL A 126 -9.02 -4.45 1.88
N PHE A 127 -8.91 -5.55 2.62
CA PHE A 127 -9.86 -6.68 2.50
C PHE A 127 -11.32 -6.26 2.70
N GLY A 128 -11.63 -5.52 3.76
CA GLY A 128 -13.00 -5.08 4.04
C GLY A 128 -13.59 -4.19 2.94
N LEU A 129 -12.77 -3.33 2.35
CA LEU A 129 -13.17 -2.46 1.23
C LEU A 129 -13.45 -3.26 -0.04
N LEU A 130 -12.54 -4.18 -0.38
CA LEU A 130 -12.67 -5.04 -1.55
C LEU A 130 -13.88 -5.96 -1.45
N ARG A 131 -14.09 -6.56 -0.28
CA ARG A 131 -15.25 -7.39 0.03
C ARG A 131 -16.56 -6.62 -0.13
N ALA A 132 -16.62 -5.40 0.41
CA ALA A 132 -17.80 -4.55 0.29
C ALA A 132 -18.06 -4.14 -1.18
N ALA A 133 -17.02 -3.79 -1.92
CA ALA A 133 -17.12 -3.45 -3.34
C ALA A 133 -17.60 -4.65 -4.17
N LEU A 134 -17.06 -5.84 -3.92
CA LEU A 134 -17.48 -7.08 -4.60
C LEU A 134 -18.94 -7.44 -4.26
N HIS A 135 -19.34 -7.33 -2.99
CA HIS A 135 -20.73 -7.55 -2.57
C HIS A 135 -21.70 -6.61 -3.30
N ALA A 136 -21.33 -5.34 -3.43
CA ALA A 136 -22.18 -4.34 -4.09
C ALA A 136 -22.44 -4.65 -5.58
N THR A 137 -21.59 -5.43 -6.25
CA THR A 137 -21.81 -5.84 -7.66
C THR A 137 -22.99 -6.80 -7.81
N GLY A 138 -23.34 -7.56 -6.76
CA GLY A 138 -24.35 -8.60 -6.80
C GLY A 138 -23.96 -9.85 -7.63
N ALA A 139 -22.73 -9.89 -8.18
CA ALA A 139 -22.29 -10.98 -9.06
C ALA A 139 -21.87 -12.25 -8.29
N VAL A 140 -21.56 -12.13 -7.00
CA VAL A 140 -21.05 -13.24 -6.17
C VAL A 140 -22.08 -13.59 -5.09
N PRO A 141 -22.48 -14.87 -4.95
CA PRO A 141 -23.33 -15.33 -3.85
C PRO A 141 -22.71 -14.98 -2.48
N SER A 142 -23.55 -14.60 -1.52
CA SER A 142 -23.11 -14.13 -0.20
C SER A 142 -22.26 -15.15 0.56
N GLU A 143 -22.55 -16.44 0.42
CA GLU A 143 -21.81 -17.55 1.03
C GLU A 143 -20.41 -17.76 0.45
N LEU A 144 -20.12 -17.26 -0.74
CA LEU A 144 -18.83 -17.36 -1.43
C LEU A 144 -18.02 -16.05 -1.36
N LEU A 145 -18.62 -14.99 -0.84
CA LEU A 145 -18.08 -13.63 -0.93
C LEU A 145 -16.68 -13.50 -0.31
N ASP A 146 -16.45 -14.11 0.85
CA ASP A 146 -15.15 -14.03 1.55
C ASP A 146 -14.06 -14.76 0.75
N VAL A 147 -14.36 -15.92 0.19
CA VAL A 147 -13.42 -16.70 -0.63
C VAL A 147 -13.05 -15.93 -1.91
N PHE A 148 -14.05 -15.33 -2.58
CA PHE A 148 -13.82 -14.54 -3.79
C PHE A 148 -13.06 -13.24 -3.49
N ALA A 149 -13.36 -12.57 -2.38
CA ALA A 149 -12.64 -11.36 -1.97
C ALA A 149 -11.17 -11.66 -1.64
N HIS A 150 -10.87 -12.73 -0.89
CA HIS A 150 -9.49 -13.17 -0.65
C HIS A 150 -8.77 -13.58 -1.94
N SER A 151 -9.45 -14.30 -2.84
CA SER A 151 -8.87 -14.72 -4.11
C SER A 151 -8.54 -13.51 -5.00
N LEU A 152 -9.44 -12.54 -5.06
CA LEU A 152 -9.23 -11.32 -5.83
C LEU A 152 -8.11 -10.46 -5.22
N LEU A 153 -8.08 -10.30 -3.89
CA LEU A 153 -6.99 -9.61 -3.20
C LEU A 153 -5.64 -10.25 -3.51
N ALA A 154 -5.56 -11.58 -3.37
CA ALA A 154 -4.32 -12.31 -3.67
C ALA A 154 -3.88 -12.15 -5.13
N ALA A 155 -4.83 -12.20 -6.08
CA ALA A 155 -4.52 -12.00 -7.50
C ALA A 155 -4.01 -10.58 -7.79
N LEU A 156 -4.65 -9.55 -7.22
CA LEU A 156 -4.23 -8.15 -7.39
C LEU A 156 -2.84 -7.91 -6.78
N ASN A 157 -2.57 -8.50 -5.61
CA ASN A 157 -1.27 -8.39 -4.96
C ASN A 157 -0.16 -9.10 -5.73
N GLU A 158 -0.42 -10.30 -6.24
CA GLU A 158 0.58 -11.00 -7.07
C GLU A 158 0.90 -10.20 -8.33
N ILE A 159 -0.11 -9.62 -9.00
CA ILE A 159 0.09 -8.74 -10.15
C ILE A 159 0.92 -7.50 -9.76
N ALA A 160 0.66 -6.89 -8.61
CA ALA A 160 1.44 -5.76 -8.09
C ALA A 160 2.91 -6.14 -7.83
N LEU A 161 3.16 -7.33 -7.27
CA LEU A 161 4.51 -7.85 -7.06
C LEU A 161 5.25 -8.13 -8.39
N LEU A 162 4.54 -8.59 -9.43
CA LEU A 162 5.12 -8.75 -10.76
C LEU A 162 5.55 -7.40 -11.36
N ILE A 163 4.73 -6.35 -11.19
CA ILE A 163 5.10 -4.99 -11.61
C ILE A 163 6.34 -4.52 -10.83
N ALA A 164 6.34 -4.70 -9.51
CA ALA A 164 7.41 -4.23 -8.64
C ALA A 164 8.78 -4.86 -8.97
N ARG A 165 8.78 -6.11 -9.44
CA ARG A 165 9.99 -6.87 -9.81
C ARG A 165 10.39 -6.73 -11.28
N SER A 166 9.62 -6.03 -12.10
CA SER A 166 9.89 -5.86 -13.53
C SER A 166 11.03 -4.87 -13.79
N ASP A 167 11.84 -5.16 -14.80
CA ASP A 167 12.86 -4.22 -15.32
C ASP A 167 12.23 -3.03 -16.06
N ASP A 168 11.01 -3.20 -16.61
CA ASP A 168 10.19 -2.13 -17.18
C ASP A 168 8.83 -2.05 -16.45
N PRO A 169 8.75 -1.36 -15.31
CA PRO A 169 7.52 -1.22 -14.54
C PRO A 169 6.40 -0.54 -15.34
N ALA A 170 6.72 0.38 -16.24
CA ALA A 170 5.72 1.08 -17.04
C ALA A 170 5.02 0.14 -18.03
N GLN A 171 5.76 -0.71 -18.72
CA GLN A 171 5.18 -1.74 -19.60
C GLN A 171 4.42 -2.80 -18.79
N ALA A 172 5.00 -3.24 -17.68
CA ALA A 172 4.35 -4.21 -16.78
C ALA A 172 3.01 -3.70 -16.28
N THR A 173 2.92 -2.41 -15.87
CA THR A 173 1.67 -1.77 -15.43
C THR A 173 0.62 -1.78 -16.55
N ARG A 174 0.95 -1.41 -17.78
CA ARG A 174 0.01 -1.43 -18.92
C ARG A 174 -0.53 -2.84 -19.19
N THR A 175 0.35 -3.84 -19.14
CA THR A 175 -0.06 -5.24 -19.31
C THR A 175 -0.95 -5.70 -18.16
N ALA A 176 -0.62 -5.33 -16.94
CA ALA A 176 -1.38 -5.64 -15.73
C ALA A 176 -2.79 -4.99 -15.76
N GLU A 177 -2.91 -3.74 -16.19
CA GLU A 177 -4.22 -3.08 -16.36
C GLU A 177 -5.14 -3.87 -17.28
N THR A 178 -4.60 -4.34 -18.42
CA THR A 178 -5.36 -5.16 -19.37
C THR A 178 -5.76 -6.50 -18.76
N ALA A 179 -4.83 -7.17 -18.07
CA ALA A 179 -5.07 -8.45 -17.41
C ALA A 179 -6.12 -8.35 -16.30
N VAL A 180 -6.05 -7.31 -15.45
CA VAL A 180 -7.02 -7.08 -14.36
C VAL A 180 -8.40 -6.76 -14.93
N ALA A 181 -8.49 -5.93 -15.97
CA ALA A 181 -9.77 -5.64 -16.63
C ALA A 181 -10.42 -6.93 -17.16
N GLU A 182 -9.65 -7.80 -17.80
CA GLU A 182 -10.16 -9.08 -18.31
C GLU A 182 -10.52 -10.07 -17.19
N LEU A 183 -9.71 -10.12 -16.11
CA LEU A 183 -9.99 -10.93 -14.93
C LEU A 183 -11.33 -10.55 -14.30
N LEU A 184 -11.55 -9.26 -14.05
CA LEU A 184 -12.80 -8.75 -13.47
C LEU A 184 -13.98 -8.98 -14.39
N ARG A 185 -13.82 -8.77 -15.70
CA ARG A 185 -14.87 -9.04 -16.67
C ARG A 185 -15.34 -10.50 -16.63
N ARG A 186 -14.42 -11.47 -16.47
CA ARG A 186 -14.76 -12.91 -16.34
C ARG A 186 -15.33 -13.25 -14.99
N LEU A 187 -14.85 -12.61 -13.92
CA LEU A 187 -15.31 -12.86 -12.57
C LEU A 187 -16.75 -12.38 -12.35
N LEU A 188 -17.15 -11.29 -13.02
CA LEU A 188 -18.42 -10.61 -12.83
C LEU A 188 -19.45 -10.92 -13.94
N ALA A 189 -19.10 -11.81 -14.89
CA ALA A 189 -20.02 -12.28 -15.94
C ALA A 189 -20.96 -13.34 -15.38
#